data_7dc5af756f0e1f9e725b3926539b8e14
#
_entry.id   7dc5af756f0e1f9e725b3926539b8e14
#
_cell.length_a   1.000
_cell.length_b   1.000
_cell.length_c   1.000
_cell.angle_alpha   90.00
_cell.angle_beta   90.00
_cell.angle_gamma   90.00
#
_symmetry.space_group_name_H-M   'P 1'
#
loop_
_entity.id
_entity.type
_entity.pdbx_description
1 polymer ?
#
loop_
_entity_poly.entity_id
_entity_poly.type
_entity_poly.pdbx_seq_one_letter_code
_entity_poly.pdbx_strand_id
1 'polypeptide(L)'
;MFVSIGNSRMDKKFNCTDMTYEDFVSRLSKTKYTAETMEQYRKMPKGQQDNIKDVGGFVLGKLKGGRRKKDCVIFRSAITLDMDYGTQGIIDELEMFFDMKMVVYSTHKHTPEKPRLRIIIFLTRDVTPDEYGAVSRMLASDIGIELF
;
A
#
# COMPACT_ATOMS: atom_id res chain seq x y z
N MET A 1 10.11 -11.15 7.86
CA MET A 1 9.14 -10.13 8.36
C MET A 1 7.72 -10.67 8.30
N PHE A 2 6.89 -10.33 9.27
CA PHE A 2 5.50 -10.78 9.26
C PHE A 2 4.65 -9.96 8.29
N VAL A 3 3.91 -10.66 7.43
CA VAL A 3 2.96 -10.06 6.50
C VAL A 3 1.61 -10.76 6.65
N SER A 4 0.59 -10.01 6.98
CA SER A 4 -0.79 -10.51 7.04
C SER A 4 -1.47 -10.25 5.69
N ILE A 5 -1.92 -11.30 5.01
CA ILE A 5 -2.41 -11.25 3.62
C ILE A 5 -3.86 -11.72 3.56
N GLY A 6 -4.68 -10.97 2.82
CA GLY A 6 -6.05 -11.33 2.44
C GLY A 6 -6.19 -11.38 0.91
N ASN A 7 -7.07 -12.22 0.41
CA ASN A 7 -7.30 -12.42 -1.03
C ASN A 7 -8.34 -11.45 -1.60
N SER A 8 -9.15 -10.83 -0.75
CA SER A 8 -10.16 -9.85 -1.12
C SER A 8 -10.25 -8.74 -0.07
N ARG A 9 -10.69 -7.56 -0.51
CA ARG A 9 -11.06 -6.45 0.39
C ARG A 9 -12.18 -6.83 1.38
N MET A 10 -12.96 -7.86 1.06
CA MET A 10 -14.05 -8.36 1.88
C MET A 10 -13.58 -9.34 2.96
N ASP A 11 -12.34 -9.78 2.92
CA ASP A 11 -11.81 -10.74 3.90
C ASP A 11 -11.78 -10.12 5.29
N LYS A 12 -12.45 -10.77 6.22
CA LYS A 12 -12.46 -10.39 7.64
C LYS A 12 -11.22 -10.87 8.39
N LYS A 13 -10.56 -11.90 7.84
CA LYS A 13 -9.35 -12.50 8.39
C LYS A 13 -8.26 -12.55 7.33
N PHE A 14 -7.08 -12.16 7.72
CA PHE A 14 -5.85 -12.24 6.94
C PHE A 14 -4.95 -13.33 7.52
N ASN A 15 -4.30 -14.09 6.65
CA ASN A 15 -3.33 -15.08 7.02
C ASN A 15 -1.96 -14.42 7.23
N CYS A 16 -1.40 -14.61 8.43
CA CYS A 16 -0.08 -14.09 8.77
C CYS A 16 0.98 -15.10 8.34
N THR A 17 1.93 -14.65 7.53
CA THR A 17 3.06 -15.44 7.03
C THR A 17 4.35 -14.70 7.35
N ASP A 18 5.38 -15.44 7.75
CA ASP A 18 6.74 -14.89 7.76
C ASP A 18 7.33 -15.04 6.35
N MET A 19 7.83 -13.95 5.78
CA MET A 19 8.45 -13.96 4.46
C MET A 19 9.65 -13.01 4.39
N THR A 20 10.51 -13.25 3.41
CA THR A 20 11.65 -12.37 3.15
C THR A 20 11.18 -11.07 2.47
N TYR A 21 12.05 -10.09 2.45
CA TYR A 21 11.82 -8.86 1.67
C TYR A 21 11.68 -9.18 0.17
N GLU A 22 12.56 -10.03 -0.33
CA GLU A 22 12.62 -10.43 -1.74
C GLU A 22 11.34 -11.14 -2.18
N ASP A 23 10.80 -12.05 -1.35
CA ASP A 23 9.52 -12.72 -1.61
C ASP A 23 8.36 -11.73 -1.64
N PHE A 24 8.36 -10.77 -0.73
CA PHE A 24 7.33 -9.74 -0.69
C PHE A 24 7.39 -8.83 -1.93
N VAL A 25 8.58 -8.36 -2.30
CA VAL A 25 8.79 -7.55 -3.53
C VAL A 25 8.42 -8.34 -4.78
N SER A 26 8.85 -9.61 -4.88
CA SER A 26 8.47 -10.50 -5.98
C SER A 26 6.95 -10.67 -6.11
N ARG A 27 6.24 -10.73 -4.96
CA ARG A 27 4.78 -10.76 -4.96
C ARG A 27 4.17 -9.47 -5.51
N LEU A 28 4.68 -8.31 -5.14
CA LEU A 28 4.20 -7.00 -5.60
C LEU A 28 4.49 -6.76 -7.09
N SER A 29 5.60 -7.29 -7.61
CA SER A 29 6.01 -7.16 -9.00
C SER A 29 5.12 -7.93 -9.98
N LYS A 30 4.24 -8.81 -9.48
CA LYS A 30 3.27 -9.54 -10.31
C LYS A 30 2.07 -8.64 -10.64
N THR A 31 2.19 -7.88 -11.73
CA THR A 31 1.10 -7.03 -12.20
C THR A 31 -0.15 -7.85 -12.54
N LYS A 32 -1.30 -7.42 -12.04
CA LYS A 32 -2.59 -8.00 -12.41
C LYS A 32 -3.25 -7.09 -13.43
N TYR A 33 -3.53 -7.64 -14.61
CA TYR A 33 -4.24 -6.96 -15.68
C TYR A 33 -5.72 -7.32 -15.64
N THR A 34 -6.55 -6.38 -16.03
CA THR A 34 -7.99 -6.54 -16.21
C THR A 34 -8.35 -6.25 -17.68
N ALA A 35 -9.51 -6.70 -18.14
CA ALA A 35 -9.85 -6.68 -19.57
C ALA A 35 -10.40 -5.33 -20.06
N GLU A 36 -10.89 -4.49 -19.14
CA GLU A 36 -11.49 -3.20 -19.47
C GLU A 36 -10.43 -2.13 -19.73
N THR A 37 -10.76 -1.17 -20.61
CA THR A 37 -9.98 0.06 -20.75
C THR A 37 -10.23 0.99 -19.56
N MET A 38 -9.30 1.95 -19.32
CA MET A 38 -9.47 2.96 -18.27
C MET A 38 -10.74 3.80 -18.47
N GLU A 39 -11.13 4.07 -19.74
CA GLU A 39 -12.36 4.79 -20.04
C GLU A 39 -13.60 3.98 -19.65
N GLN A 40 -13.64 2.70 -20.02
CA GLN A 40 -14.71 1.79 -19.62
C GLN A 40 -14.81 1.71 -18.10
N TYR A 41 -13.67 1.50 -17.40
CA TYR A 41 -13.62 1.45 -15.95
C TYR A 41 -14.21 2.71 -15.28
N ARG A 42 -13.87 3.91 -15.78
CA ARG A 42 -14.37 5.18 -15.23
C ARG A 42 -15.88 5.35 -15.38
N LYS A 43 -16.48 4.76 -16.41
CA LYS A 43 -17.93 4.81 -16.67
C LYS A 43 -18.72 3.78 -15.86
N MET A 44 -18.05 2.80 -15.24
CA MET A 44 -18.70 1.76 -14.45
C MET A 44 -19.25 2.27 -13.12
N PRO A 45 -20.36 1.70 -12.61
CA PRO A 45 -20.82 1.94 -11.26
C PRO A 45 -19.73 1.63 -10.21
N LYS A 46 -19.71 2.39 -9.12
CA LYS A 46 -18.68 2.28 -8.06
C LYS A 46 -18.46 0.84 -7.56
N GLY A 47 -19.54 0.08 -7.36
CA GLY A 47 -19.45 -1.31 -6.91
C GLY A 47 -18.70 -2.22 -7.89
N GLN A 48 -18.88 -2.03 -9.20
CA GLN A 48 -18.15 -2.77 -10.23
C GLN A 48 -16.66 -2.36 -10.23
N GLN A 49 -16.38 -1.05 -10.18
CA GLN A 49 -15.01 -0.56 -10.06
C GLN A 49 -14.29 -1.15 -8.85
N ASP A 50 -14.98 -1.24 -7.71
CA ASP A 50 -14.42 -1.78 -6.48
C ASP A 50 -14.14 -3.29 -6.55
N ASN A 51 -14.95 -4.04 -7.32
CA ASN A 51 -14.71 -5.47 -7.54
C ASN A 51 -13.54 -5.71 -8.50
N ILE A 52 -13.45 -4.94 -9.57
CA ILE A 52 -12.36 -5.05 -10.56
C ILE A 52 -11.00 -4.80 -9.92
N LYS A 53 -10.86 -3.76 -9.12
CA LYS A 53 -9.60 -3.42 -8.46
C LYS A 53 -9.30 -4.27 -7.20
N ASP A 54 -10.20 -5.18 -6.82
CA ASP A 54 -9.99 -6.04 -5.64
C ASP A 54 -9.01 -7.17 -5.98
N VAL A 55 -7.77 -6.91 -5.71
CA VAL A 55 -6.66 -7.86 -5.84
C VAL A 55 -6.22 -8.42 -4.49
N GLY A 56 -7.07 -8.29 -3.47
CA GLY A 56 -6.72 -8.58 -2.09
C GLY A 56 -5.99 -7.42 -1.41
N GLY A 57 -5.34 -7.73 -0.31
CA GLY A 57 -4.61 -6.73 0.46
C GLY A 57 -3.59 -7.35 1.40
N PHE A 58 -2.77 -6.51 1.98
CA PHE A 58 -1.79 -6.93 2.98
C PHE A 58 -1.67 -5.90 4.09
N VAL A 59 -1.13 -6.37 5.21
CA VAL A 59 -0.66 -5.56 6.33
C VAL A 59 0.74 -6.03 6.66
N LEU A 60 1.74 -5.18 6.49
CA LEU A 60 3.11 -5.45 6.93
C LEU A 60 3.14 -5.33 8.46
N GLY A 61 3.05 -6.49 9.12
CA GLY A 61 2.88 -6.62 10.55
C GLY A 61 1.95 -7.77 10.92
N LYS A 62 1.59 -7.84 12.19
CA LYS A 62 0.80 -8.94 12.76
C LYS A 62 -0.54 -8.46 13.30
N LEU A 63 -1.58 -9.24 13.01
CA LEU A 63 -2.95 -9.00 13.45
C LEU A 63 -3.37 -10.04 14.48
N LYS A 64 -4.00 -9.63 15.59
CA LYS A 64 -4.57 -10.51 16.61
C LYS A 64 -5.68 -11.36 15.99
N GLY A 65 -5.47 -12.69 15.99
CA GLY A 65 -6.39 -13.63 15.35
C GLY A 65 -6.59 -13.41 13.85
N GLY A 66 -5.66 -12.74 13.18
CA GLY A 66 -5.72 -12.39 11.76
C GLY A 66 -6.81 -11.35 11.42
N ARG A 67 -7.50 -10.76 12.39
CA ARG A 67 -8.63 -9.86 12.15
C ARG A 67 -8.16 -8.52 11.61
N ARG A 68 -8.67 -8.12 10.43
CA ARG A 68 -8.42 -6.81 9.82
C ARG A 68 -9.28 -5.72 10.48
N LYS A 69 -8.90 -5.36 11.71
CA LYS A 69 -9.50 -4.27 12.47
C LYS A 69 -8.41 -3.44 13.15
N LYS A 70 -8.69 -2.15 13.39
CA LYS A 70 -7.74 -1.22 14.03
C LYS A 70 -7.26 -1.73 15.40
N ASP A 71 -8.17 -2.20 16.22
CA ASP A 71 -7.94 -2.74 17.55
C ASP A 71 -7.28 -4.13 17.58
N CYS A 72 -7.10 -4.74 16.42
CA CYS A 72 -6.44 -6.04 16.28
C CYS A 72 -5.01 -5.94 15.73
N VAL A 73 -4.50 -4.76 15.42
CA VAL A 73 -3.11 -4.59 15.00
C VAL A 73 -2.21 -4.75 16.23
N ILE A 74 -1.28 -5.71 16.16
CA ILE A 74 -0.31 -5.95 17.24
C ILE A 74 0.91 -5.06 17.02
N PHE A 75 1.47 -5.07 15.80
CA PHE A 75 2.58 -4.22 15.38
C PHE A 75 2.58 -4.05 13.86
N ARG A 76 3.35 -3.08 13.38
CA ARG A 76 3.64 -2.81 11.98
C ARG A 76 5.14 -2.77 11.74
N SER A 77 5.59 -3.40 10.64
CA SER A 77 7.00 -3.48 10.24
C SER A 77 7.35 -2.52 9.10
N ALA A 78 6.34 -1.84 8.54
CA ALA A 78 6.51 -0.85 7.50
C ALA A 78 5.38 0.17 7.53
N ILE A 79 5.65 1.39 7.08
CA ILE A 79 4.65 2.41 6.79
C ILE A 79 4.13 2.18 5.37
N THR A 80 2.83 2.31 5.18
CA THR A 80 2.19 2.26 3.86
C THR A 80 1.39 3.52 3.66
N LEU A 81 1.72 4.28 2.61
CA LEU A 81 1.06 5.52 2.23
C LEU A 81 0.45 5.36 0.84
N ASP A 82 -0.77 5.84 0.65
CA ASP A 82 -1.46 5.90 -0.64
C ASP A 82 -1.42 7.33 -1.16
N MET A 83 -0.62 7.57 -2.20
CA MET A 83 -0.49 8.85 -2.88
C MET A 83 -1.53 8.92 -4.01
N ASP A 84 -2.54 9.75 -3.84
CA ASP A 84 -3.64 9.91 -4.80
C ASP A 84 -3.47 11.10 -5.74
N TYR A 85 -2.59 12.03 -5.41
CA TYR A 85 -2.37 13.29 -6.14
C TYR A 85 -0.90 13.51 -6.51
N GLY A 86 -0.18 12.43 -6.84
CA GLY A 86 1.22 12.53 -7.25
C GLY A 86 1.44 13.43 -8.47
N THR A 87 2.57 14.12 -8.49
CA THR A 87 3.03 14.95 -9.60
C THR A 87 3.92 14.16 -10.57
N GLN A 88 4.06 14.65 -11.79
CA GLN A 88 5.02 14.08 -12.73
C GLN A 88 6.44 14.27 -12.18
N GLY A 89 7.26 13.21 -12.18
CA GLY A 89 8.62 13.23 -11.63
C GLY A 89 8.70 12.86 -10.13
N ILE A 90 7.57 12.65 -9.44
CA ILE A 90 7.55 12.35 -8.00
C ILE A 90 8.41 11.13 -7.61
N ILE A 91 8.58 10.15 -8.50
CA ILE A 91 9.41 8.97 -8.21
C ILE A 91 10.88 9.38 -8.10
N ASP A 92 11.37 10.20 -9.02
CA ASP A 92 12.73 10.72 -9.02
C ASP A 92 12.99 11.60 -7.79
N GLU A 93 11.99 12.38 -7.39
CA GLU A 93 12.05 13.20 -6.16
C GLU A 93 12.13 12.31 -4.91
N LEU A 94 11.34 11.25 -4.83
CA LEU A 94 11.41 10.30 -3.71
C LEU A 94 12.78 9.62 -3.63
N GLU A 95 13.35 9.22 -4.76
CA GLU A 95 14.69 8.62 -4.81
C GLU A 95 15.80 9.62 -4.43
N MET A 96 15.65 10.87 -4.81
CA MET A 96 16.65 11.93 -4.55
C MET A 96 16.66 12.38 -3.08
N PHE A 97 15.49 12.52 -2.46
CA PHE A 97 15.37 13.15 -1.14
C PHE A 97 15.28 12.17 0.02
N PHE A 98 15.00 10.89 -0.24
CA PHE A 98 14.79 9.91 0.82
C PHE A 98 15.72 8.71 0.69
N ASP A 99 16.77 8.67 1.49
CA ASP A 99 17.67 7.50 1.64
C ASP A 99 17.02 6.46 2.59
N MET A 100 15.88 5.92 2.16
CA MET A 100 15.13 4.91 2.93
C MET A 100 14.86 3.68 2.07
N LYS A 101 14.89 2.50 2.71
CA LYS A 101 14.46 1.27 2.05
C LYS A 101 12.97 1.33 1.79
N MET A 102 12.58 1.54 0.54
CA MET A 102 11.19 1.65 0.13
C MET A 102 10.85 0.84 -1.12
N VAL A 103 9.58 0.58 -1.29
CA VAL A 103 8.98 0.06 -2.52
C VAL A 103 7.86 0.99 -2.94
N VAL A 104 7.91 1.45 -4.18
CA VAL A 104 6.87 2.29 -4.78
C VAL A 104 6.26 1.56 -5.96
N TYR A 105 4.93 1.53 -6.05
CA TYR A 105 4.24 0.93 -7.18
C TYR A 105 2.94 1.66 -7.50
N SER A 106 2.53 1.58 -8.78
CA SER A 106 1.31 2.22 -9.27
C SER A 106 0.05 1.49 -8.79
N THR A 107 -0.99 2.25 -8.49
CA THR A 107 -2.32 1.72 -8.18
C THR A 107 -3.23 1.77 -9.41
N HIS A 108 -4.40 1.12 -9.36
CA HIS A 108 -5.26 0.87 -10.52
C HIS A 108 -5.63 2.12 -11.36
N LYS A 109 -5.71 3.31 -10.75
CA LYS A 109 -6.06 4.56 -11.46
C LYS A 109 -4.86 5.41 -11.87
N HIS A 110 -3.67 4.88 -11.76
CA HIS A 110 -2.44 5.58 -12.14
C HIS A 110 -2.42 5.90 -13.65
N THR A 111 -1.97 7.09 -13.97
CA THR A 111 -1.53 7.49 -15.32
C THR A 111 -0.24 8.31 -15.21
N PRO A 112 0.60 8.39 -16.27
CA PRO A 112 1.82 9.19 -16.23
C PRO A 112 1.58 10.65 -15.85
N GLU A 113 0.46 11.23 -16.31
CA GLU A 113 0.10 12.63 -16.06
C GLU A 113 -0.53 12.86 -14.69
N LYS A 114 -1.07 11.80 -14.09
CA LYS A 114 -1.69 11.80 -12.75
C LYS A 114 -1.27 10.56 -11.99
N PRO A 115 -0.03 10.55 -11.48
CA PRO A 115 0.49 9.41 -10.74
C PRO A 115 -0.36 9.10 -9.51
N ARG A 116 -0.71 7.83 -9.36
CA ARG A 116 -1.32 7.27 -8.16
C ARG A 116 -0.48 6.11 -7.70
N LEU A 117 0.15 6.28 -6.56
CA LEU A 117 1.20 5.39 -6.10
C LEU A 117 0.87 4.85 -4.71
N ARG A 118 1.43 3.71 -4.41
CA ARG A 118 1.55 3.23 -3.04
C ARG A 118 3.01 3.17 -2.68
N ILE A 119 3.35 3.82 -1.57
CA ILE A 119 4.70 3.90 -1.03
C ILE A 119 4.73 3.01 0.21
N ILE A 120 5.69 2.08 0.25
CA ILE A 120 5.95 1.21 1.40
C ILE A 120 7.35 1.52 1.90
N ILE A 121 7.46 2.04 3.11
CA ILE A 121 8.73 2.38 3.75
C ILE A 121 8.98 1.35 4.85
N PHE A 122 10.07 0.59 4.72
CA PHE A 122 10.43 -0.46 5.68
C PHE A 122 11.09 0.15 6.90
N LEU A 123 10.62 -0.26 8.07
CA LEU A 123 11.12 0.22 9.35
C LEU A 123 12.26 -0.68 9.85
N THR A 124 13.18 -0.11 10.61
CA THR A 124 14.29 -0.84 11.24
C THR A 124 13.83 -1.66 12.45
N ARG A 125 12.66 -1.34 13.00
CA ARG A 125 12.00 -2.08 14.08
C ARG A 125 10.49 -2.10 13.88
N ASP A 126 9.84 -3.05 14.51
CA ASP A 126 8.39 -3.04 14.61
C ASP A 126 7.89 -1.85 15.45
N VAL A 127 6.76 -1.28 15.07
CA VAL A 127 6.12 -0.15 15.76
C VAL A 127 4.71 -0.50 16.21
N THR A 128 4.28 0.11 17.30
CA THR A 128 2.90 0.00 17.79
C THR A 128 1.92 0.75 16.87
N PRO A 129 0.60 0.50 16.98
CA PRO A 129 -0.40 1.24 16.20
C PRO A 129 -0.34 2.77 16.40
N ASP A 130 -0.01 3.24 17.61
CA ASP A 130 0.07 4.67 17.91
C ASP A 130 1.34 5.29 17.30
N GLU A 131 2.49 4.64 17.43
CA GLU A 131 3.72 5.03 16.74
C GLU A 131 3.53 5.04 15.21
N TYR A 132 2.87 4.00 14.67
CA TYR A 132 2.56 3.92 13.24
C TYR A 132 1.80 5.16 12.76
N GLY A 133 0.75 5.55 13.49
CA GLY A 133 -0.03 6.74 13.15
C GLY A 133 0.76 8.04 13.20
N ALA A 134 1.67 8.18 14.16
CA ALA A 134 2.53 9.35 14.27
C ALA A 134 3.59 9.41 13.14
N VAL A 135 4.29 8.30 12.90
CA VAL A 135 5.32 8.20 11.85
C VAL A 135 4.70 8.36 10.46
N SER A 136 3.51 7.78 10.21
CA SER A 136 2.83 7.93 8.92
C SER A 136 2.50 9.39 8.62
N ARG A 137 2.01 10.15 9.59
CA ARG A 137 1.72 11.59 9.42
C ARG A 137 2.99 12.42 9.20
N MET A 138 4.06 12.11 9.93
CA MET A 138 5.35 12.77 9.76
C MET A 138 5.88 12.56 8.34
N LEU A 139 5.95 11.31 7.89
CA LEU A 139 6.45 10.99 6.54
C LEU A 139 5.56 11.57 5.44
N ALA A 140 4.23 11.55 5.59
CA ALA A 140 3.34 12.20 4.64
C ALA A 140 3.56 13.72 4.58
N SER A 141 3.86 14.35 5.72
CA SER A 141 4.20 15.78 5.77
C SER A 141 5.55 16.07 5.10
N ASP A 142 6.55 15.21 5.32
CA ASP A 142 7.90 15.38 4.76
C ASP A 142 7.90 15.17 3.23
N ILE A 143 7.07 14.27 2.72
CA ILE A 143 6.91 14.02 1.28
C ILE A 143 6.07 15.11 0.60
N GLY A 144 5.08 15.66 1.30
CA GLY A 144 4.12 16.63 0.80
C GLY A 144 2.70 16.16 1.10
N ILE A 145 2.08 16.72 2.13
CA ILE A 145 0.76 16.27 2.63
C ILE A 145 -0.35 16.37 1.58
N GLU A 146 -0.22 17.32 0.65
CA GLU A 146 -1.17 17.56 -0.45
C GLU A 146 -1.19 16.44 -1.50
N LEU A 147 -0.20 15.55 -1.49
CA LEU A 147 -0.10 14.43 -2.43
C LEU A 147 -0.92 13.20 -2.01
N PHE A 148 -1.46 13.19 -0.76
CA PHE A 148 -2.14 12.05 -0.14
C PHE A 148 -3.65 12.19 0.01
#